data_d16a14b0118a6ed1ec3dea2194ebfc27
#
_entry.id   d16a14b0118a6ed1ec3dea2194ebfc27
#
_cell.length_a   1.000
_cell.length_b   1.000
_cell.length_c   1.000
_cell.angle_alpha   90.00
_cell.angle_beta   90.00
_cell.angle_gamma   90.00
#
_symmetry.space_group_name_H-M   'P 1'
#
loop_
_entity.id
_entity.type
_entity.pdbx_description
1 polymer ?
#
loop_
_entity_poly.entity_id
_entity_poly.type
_entity_poly.pdbx_seq_one_letter_code
_entity_poly.pdbx_strand_id
1 'polypeptide(L)'
;MEKEQDNSYHKINLNWYPGHMAKTRRQIESDIKIVDIVIELLDARIPISSQNPDIAQIISKKKKIVVLNKGDLADDNKNKQWLEYFQKRGIPAVITDSSSGRGIDNCIKEIEKIMEEQLLLQANKGRIGRKIRAMVLGIPNVGKSSFINRISKRTTAGVGNKPGVTKQKQWIRINDKIELLDTPGVLWPKFESQEVALNLAFTGTIKEDILQRTEIAYELIKFLLKNYKKKICQRYGITEEYIDNTLNKEQPENFNIYEIMLEIGRKRGCIISGGNIDEEKTARIILDEFKNGKLGKITLESPKK
;
A
#
# COMPACT_ATOMS: atom_id res chain seq x y z
N MET A 1 30.42 33.30 -19.83
CA MET A 1 29.35 32.48 -20.40
C MET A 1 29.39 31.14 -19.68
N GLU A 2 28.78 31.09 -18.50
CA GLU A 2 28.61 29.88 -17.70
C GLU A 2 27.52 29.05 -18.34
N LYS A 3 27.85 27.84 -18.75
CA LYS A 3 26.87 26.84 -19.16
C LYS A 3 26.14 26.36 -17.92
N GLU A 4 24.89 26.79 -17.75
CA GLU A 4 23.92 26.13 -16.91
C GLU A 4 23.86 24.65 -17.33
N GLN A 5 24.40 23.77 -16.47
CA GLN A 5 24.19 22.33 -16.61
C GLN A 5 22.75 22.05 -16.30
N ASP A 6 22.01 21.74 -17.37
CA ASP A 6 20.61 21.34 -17.39
C ASP A 6 20.38 20.15 -16.46
N ASN A 7 19.82 20.43 -15.30
CA ASN A 7 19.47 19.45 -14.27
C ASN A 7 18.12 18.78 -14.64
N SER A 8 18.04 18.31 -15.88
CA SER A 8 16.89 17.56 -16.40
C SER A 8 16.90 16.12 -15.87
N TYR A 9 16.73 15.94 -14.55
CA TYR A 9 16.18 14.69 -14.05
C TYR A 9 14.77 14.58 -14.63
N HIS A 10 14.58 13.61 -15.51
CA HIS A 10 13.32 13.34 -16.17
C HIS A 10 12.20 13.31 -15.15
N LYS A 11 11.32 14.30 -15.17
CA LYS A 11 10.04 14.24 -14.46
C LYS A 11 9.37 12.94 -14.93
N ILE A 12 9.29 11.96 -14.06
CA ILE A 12 8.60 10.72 -14.33
C ILE A 12 7.16 11.09 -14.68
N ASN A 13 6.83 11.07 -15.97
CA ASN A 13 5.53 11.54 -16.48
C ASN A 13 4.49 10.43 -16.28
N LEU A 14 3.94 10.36 -15.06
CA LEU A 14 3.05 9.31 -14.56
C LEU A 14 1.59 9.58 -14.91
N ASN A 15 1.29 9.93 -16.13
CA ASN A 15 -0.09 9.99 -16.62
C ASN A 15 -0.54 8.58 -17.04
N TRP A 16 -1.02 7.80 -16.07
CA TRP A 16 -1.52 6.46 -16.33
C TRP A 16 -3.03 6.40 -16.06
N TYR A 17 -3.82 6.34 -17.12
CA TYR A 17 -5.29 6.23 -17.03
C TYR A 17 -5.81 5.08 -17.91
N PRO A 18 -6.07 3.89 -17.37
CA PRO A 18 -6.82 2.87 -18.10
C PRO A 18 -8.29 3.28 -18.22
N GLY A 19 -8.83 3.24 -19.42
CA GLY A 19 -10.22 3.64 -19.71
C GLY A 19 -11.32 2.94 -18.90
N HIS A 20 -11.01 1.79 -18.27
CA HIS A 20 -11.93 1.08 -17.37
C HIS A 20 -12.10 1.76 -16.00
N MET A 21 -11.25 2.70 -15.59
CA MET A 21 -11.32 3.34 -14.27
C MET A 21 -12.51 4.30 -14.14
N ALA A 22 -12.88 5.01 -15.21
CA ALA A 22 -14.09 5.83 -15.20
C ALA A 22 -15.36 4.99 -14.97
N LYS A 23 -15.41 3.79 -15.55
CA LYS A 23 -16.50 2.83 -15.32
C LYS A 23 -16.52 2.35 -13.86
N THR A 24 -15.35 2.05 -13.31
CA THR A 24 -15.22 1.60 -11.92
C THR A 24 -15.60 2.69 -10.93
N ARG A 25 -15.24 3.94 -11.18
CA ARG A 25 -15.67 5.09 -10.37
C ARG A 25 -17.20 5.20 -10.30
N ARG A 26 -17.89 5.18 -11.46
CA ARG A 26 -19.36 5.20 -11.51
C ARG A 26 -19.98 4.01 -10.77
N GLN A 27 -19.35 2.85 -10.85
CA GLN A 27 -19.79 1.67 -10.11
C GLN A 27 -19.70 1.90 -8.59
N ILE A 28 -18.58 2.45 -8.08
CA ILE A 28 -18.42 2.79 -6.67
C ILE A 28 -19.45 3.83 -6.24
N GLU A 29 -19.70 4.89 -7.02
CA GLU A 29 -20.72 5.91 -6.74
C GLU A 29 -22.13 5.32 -6.63
N SER A 30 -22.42 4.28 -7.41
CA SER A 30 -23.67 3.51 -7.30
C SER A 30 -23.69 2.63 -6.05
N ASP A 31 -22.57 1.94 -5.75
CA ASP A 31 -22.50 0.95 -4.69
C ASP A 31 -22.46 1.59 -3.30
N ILE A 32 -21.88 2.79 -3.19
CA ILE A 32 -21.82 3.54 -1.92
C ILE A 32 -23.22 3.83 -1.36
N LYS A 33 -24.25 3.92 -2.23
CA LYS A 33 -25.62 4.22 -1.81
C LYS A 33 -26.24 3.09 -1.01
N ILE A 34 -25.84 1.85 -1.25
CA ILE A 34 -26.44 0.64 -0.66
C ILE A 34 -25.62 0.07 0.50
N VAL A 35 -24.48 0.70 0.87
CA VAL A 35 -23.63 0.28 1.99
C VAL A 35 -23.78 1.23 3.18
N ASP A 36 -23.56 0.71 4.38
CA ASP A 36 -23.65 1.44 5.63
C ASP A 36 -22.28 2.00 6.06
N ILE A 37 -21.20 1.27 5.80
CA ILE A 37 -19.83 1.60 6.19
C ILE A 37 -18.84 1.25 5.08
N VAL A 38 -17.77 2.04 4.97
CA VAL A 38 -16.65 1.79 4.06
C VAL A 38 -15.42 1.37 4.85
N ILE A 39 -14.77 0.32 4.40
CA ILE A 39 -13.45 -0.15 4.84
C ILE A 39 -12.45 0.40 3.83
N GLU A 40 -11.73 1.46 4.19
CA GLU A 40 -10.66 2.02 3.38
C GLU A 40 -9.37 1.25 3.65
N LEU A 41 -8.97 0.39 2.71
CA LEU A 41 -7.79 -0.47 2.84
C LEU A 41 -6.56 0.23 2.27
N LEU A 42 -5.58 0.50 3.13
CA LEU A 42 -4.32 1.19 2.82
C LEU A 42 -3.13 0.25 3.04
N ASP A 43 -2.02 0.49 2.34
CA ASP A 43 -0.75 -0.19 2.62
C ASP A 43 -0.05 0.51 3.80
N ALA A 44 0.21 -0.21 4.88
CA ALA A 44 0.81 0.33 6.10
C ALA A 44 2.22 0.93 5.89
N ARG A 45 2.88 0.60 4.77
CA ARG A 45 4.18 1.17 4.41
C ARG A 45 4.07 2.57 3.81
N ILE A 46 2.90 2.90 3.23
CA ILE A 46 2.62 4.15 2.51
C ILE A 46 1.18 4.63 2.77
N PRO A 47 0.80 4.91 4.04
CA PRO A 47 -0.58 5.18 4.41
C PRO A 47 -1.23 6.34 3.65
N ILE A 48 -0.51 7.42 3.38
CA ILE A 48 -1.04 8.57 2.62
C ILE A 48 -0.99 8.31 1.12
N SER A 49 0.14 7.87 0.59
CA SER A 49 0.25 7.59 -0.86
C SER A 49 -0.69 6.47 -1.33
N SER A 50 -1.18 5.62 -0.43
CA SER A 50 -2.19 4.61 -0.77
C SER A 50 -3.64 5.08 -0.63
N GLN A 51 -3.89 6.30 -0.14
CA GLN A 51 -5.22 6.93 -0.18
C GLN A 51 -5.52 7.40 -1.61
N ASN A 52 -6.72 7.09 -2.07
CA ASN A 52 -7.21 7.60 -3.35
C ASN A 52 -8.06 8.85 -3.10
N PRO A 53 -7.63 10.06 -3.51
CA PRO A 53 -8.37 11.29 -3.26
C PRO A 53 -9.77 11.32 -3.90
N ASP A 54 -9.94 10.67 -5.06
CA ASP A 54 -11.26 10.53 -5.70
C ASP A 54 -12.22 9.71 -4.84
N ILE A 55 -11.72 8.62 -4.23
CA ILE A 55 -12.50 7.80 -3.31
C ILE A 55 -12.84 8.60 -2.05
N ALA A 56 -11.89 9.35 -1.49
CA ALA A 56 -12.10 10.15 -0.30
C ALA A 56 -13.27 11.13 -0.45
N GLN A 57 -13.43 11.75 -1.63
CA GLN A 57 -14.57 12.61 -1.93
C GLN A 57 -15.90 11.83 -1.98
N ILE A 58 -15.92 10.68 -2.66
CA ILE A 58 -17.12 9.85 -2.83
C ILE A 58 -17.64 9.34 -1.47
N ILE A 59 -16.73 8.96 -0.57
CA ILE A 59 -17.08 8.38 0.74
C ILE A 59 -17.23 9.40 1.87
N SER A 60 -17.06 10.71 1.61
CA SER A 60 -16.99 11.77 2.63
C SER A 60 -18.18 11.79 3.60
N LYS A 61 -19.36 11.36 3.17
CA LYS A 61 -20.60 11.32 3.97
C LYS A 61 -20.90 9.95 4.60
N LYS A 62 -20.03 8.95 4.41
CA LYS A 62 -20.24 7.60 4.94
C LYS A 62 -19.41 7.37 6.20
N LYS A 63 -19.93 6.55 7.11
CA LYS A 63 -19.10 5.99 8.18
C LYS A 63 -17.96 5.23 7.54
N LYS A 64 -16.75 5.38 8.07
CA LYS A 64 -15.58 4.68 7.54
C LYS A 64 -14.66 4.18 8.64
N ILE A 65 -13.91 3.15 8.32
CA ILE A 65 -12.76 2.66 9.07
C ILE A 65 -11.57 2.56 8.12
N VAL A 66 -10.41 3.01 8.58
CA VAL A 66 -9.13 2.82 7.88
C VAL A 66 -8.50 1.51 8.33
N VAL A 67 -8.10 0.69 7.39
CA VAL A 67 -7.38 -0.56 7.64
C VAL A 67 -5.99 -0.46 7.03
N LEU A 68 -4.96 -0.32 7.88
CA LEU A 68 -3.56 -0.34 7.49
C LEU A 68 -3.12 -1.79 7.31
N ASN A 69 -3.23 -2.31 6.10
CA ASN A 69 -2.87 -3.68 5.75
C ASN A 69 -1.37 -3.83 5.51
N LYS A 70 -0.87 -5.06 5.49
CA LYS A 70 0.57 -5.38 5.42
C LYS A 70 1.36 -4.78 6.59
N GLY A 71 0.74 -4.68 7.76
CA GLY A 71 1.38 -4.19 8.97
C GLY A 71 2.59 -5.01 9.44
N ASP A 72 2.71 -6.25 8.95
CA ASP A 72 3.87 -7.14 9.11
C ASP A 72 5.11 -6.65 8.33
N LEU A 73 4.93 -5.90 7.23
CA LEU A 73 5.98 -5.33 6.39
C LEU A 73 6.36 -3.90 6.79
N ALA A 74 5.53 -3.23 7.60
CA ALA A 74 5.73 -1.86 8.03
C ALA A 74 6.45 -1.77 9.38
N ASP A 75 7.14 -0.65 9.61
CA ASP A 75 7.82 -0.35 10.87
C ASP A 75 6.81 -0.24 12.03
N ASP A 76 7.07 -0.97 13.12
CA ASP A 76 6.14 -1.06 14.26
C ASP A 76 5.92 0.30 14.97
N ASN A 77 6.96 1.15 15.06
CA ASN A 77 6.85 2.47 15.65
C ASN A 77 6.05 3.41 14.75
N LYS A 78 6.29 3.32 13.44
CA LYS A 78 5.50 4.08 12.45
C LYS A 78 4.05 3.65 12.45
N ASN A 79 3.78 2.35 12.56
CA ASN A 79 2.42 1.81 12.70
C ASN A 79 1.67 2.45 13.87
N LYS A 80 2.31 2.59 15.05
CA LYS A 80 1.72 3.26 16.22
C LYS A 80 1.44 4.74 15.92
N GLN A 81 2.42 5.46 15.34
CA GLN A 81 2.26 6.87 14.99
C GLN A 81 1.11 7.10 14.00
N TRP A 82 0.91 6.19 13.05
CA TRP A 82 -0.19 6.27 12.09
C TRP A 82 -1.56 6.01 12.72
N LEU A 83 -1.66 5.07 13.67
CA LEU A 83 -2.91 4.89 14.45
C LEU A 83 -3.26 6.16 15.22
N GLU A 84 -2.30 6.78 15.92
CA GLU A 84 -2.50 8.04 16.63
C GLU A 84 -2.91 9.19 15.68
N TYR A 85 -2.30 9.24 14.50
CA TYR A 85 -2.62 10.23 13.47
C TYR A 85 -4.09 10.16 13.05
N PHE A 86 -4.61 8.95 12.77
CA PHE A 86 -6.00 8.77 12.41
C PHE A 86 -6.94 9.02 13.60
N GLN A 87 -6.57 8.56 14.79
CA GLN A 87 -7.34 8.78 16.01
C GLN A 87 -7.53 10.27 16.33
N LYS A 88 -6.47 11.08 16.22
CA LYS A 88 -6.53 12.54 16.41
C LYS A 88 -7.49 13.24 15.42
N ARG A 89 -7.76 12.61 14.29
CA ARG A 89 -8.71 13.10 13.26
C ARG A 89 -10.10 12.49 13.39
N GLY A 90 -10.36 11.74 14.47
CA GLY A 90 -11.64 11.07 14.69
C GLY A 90 -11.92 9.97 13.67
N ILE A 91 -10.89 9.42 13.02
CA ILE A 91 -11.02 8.35 12.03
C ILE A 91 -10.61 7.03 12.70
N PRO A 92 -11.54 6.09 12.91
CA PRO A 92 -11.20 4.77 13.40
C PRO A 92 -10.19 4.07 12.47
N ALA A 93 -9.13 3.51 13.05
CA ALA A 93 -8.09 2.84 12.28
C ALA A 93 -7.59 1.58 12.98
N VAL A 94 -7.26 0.55 12.21
CA VAL A 94 -6.69 -0.71 12.68
C VAL A 94 -5.56 -1.16 11.78
N ILE A 95 -4.60 -1.90 12.36
CA ILE A 95 -3.52 -2.54 11.59
C ILE A 95 -3.88 -4.00 11.36
N THR A 96 -3.67 -4.47 10.13
CA THR A 96 -3.91 -5.87 9.76
C THR A 96 -2.72 -6.45 8.99
N ASP A 97 -2.59 -7.76 9.10
CA ASP A 97 -1.82 -8.60 8.20
C ASP A 97 -2.79 -9.63 7.62
N SER A 98 -3.19 -9.40 6.37
CA SER A 98 -4.14 -10.28 5.69
C SER A 98 -3.57 -11.65 5.37
N SER A 99 -2.25 -11.85 5.37
CA SER A 99 -1.62 -13.15 5.13
C SER A 99 -1.71 -14.05 6.36
N SER A 100 -1.39 -13.56 7.54
CA SER A 100 -1.52 -14.31 8.79
C SER A 100 -2.93 -14.24 9.40
N GLY A 101 -3.68 -13.17 9.11
CA GLY A 101 -5.00 -12.88 9.71
C GLY A 101 -4.91 -12.05 10.99
N ARG A 102 -3.71 -11.58 11.36
CA ARG A 102 -3.53 -10.71 12.53
C ARG A 102 -4.30 -9.40 12.33
N GLY A 103 -5.02 -8.95 13.36
CA GLY A 103 -5.79 -7.72 13.36
C GLY A 103 -7.18 -7.79 12.71
N ILE A 104 -7.53 -8.90 12.03
CA ILE A 104 -8.85 -9.04 11.36
C ILE A 104 -9.99 -9.03 12.39
N ASP A 105 -9.85 -9.69 13.55
CA ASP A 105 -10.89 -9.68 14.60
C ASP A 105 -11.08 -8.28 15.18
N ASN A 106 -10.00 -7.53 15.35
CA ASN A 106 -10.08 -6.15 15.82
C ASN A 106 -10.82 -5.27 14.78
N CYS A 107 -10.57 -5.50 13.48
CA CYS A 107 -11.30 -4.80 12.42
C CYS A 107 -12.80 -5.07 12.50
N ILE A 108 -13.22 -6.33 12.68
CA ILE A 108 -14.63 -6.71 12.81
C ILE A 108 -15.26 -6.04 14.03
N LYS A 109 -14.60 -6.10 15.20
CA LYS A 109 -15.08 -5.46 16.44
C LYS A 109 -15.24 -3.94 16.28
N GLU A 110 -14.27 -3.28 15.65
CA GLU A 110 -14.37 -1.83 15.42
C GLU A 110 -15.50 -1.48 14.43
N ILE A 111 -15.75 -2.29 13.41
CA ILE A 111 -16.90 -2.10 12.52
C ILE A 111 -18.22 -2.21 13.30
N GLU A 112 -18.38 -3.22 14.14
CA GLU A 112 -19.57 -3.40 14.97
C GLU A 112 -19.77 -2.21 15.91
N LYS A 113 -18.72 -1.74 16.57
CA LYS A 113 -18.74 -0.57 17.46
C LYS A 113 -19.13 0.72 16.73
N ILE A 114 -18.55 0.99 15.57
CA ILE A 114 -18.89 2.17 14.75
C ILE A 114 -20.36 2.17 14.35
N MET A 115 -20.94 1.00 14.14
CA MET A 115 -22.30 0.82 13.66
C MET A 115 -23.34 0.59 14.75
N GLU A 116 -22.92 0.46 16.01
CA GLU A 116 -23.80 0.09 17.14
C GLU A 116 -25.01 1.02 17.28
N GLU A 117 -24.77 2.33 17.34
CA GLU A 117 -25.84 3.33 17.45
C GLU A 117 -26.85 3.24 16.30
N GLN A 118 -26.36 3.07 15.07
CA GLN A 118 -27.20 2.95 13.89
C GLN A 118 -28.05 1.67 13.93
N LEU A 119 -27.50 0.56 14.41
CA LEU A 119 -28.22 -0.71 14.56
C LEU A 119 -29.31 -0.58 15.63
N LEU A 120 -29.03 0.09 16.76
CA LEU A 120 -30.01 0.36 17.82
C LEU A 120 -31.16 1.23 17.30
N LEU A 121 -30.86 2.30 16.60
CA LEU A 121 -31.88 3.16 15.99
C LEU A 121 -32.77 2.41 14.99
N GLN A 122 -32.22 1.42 14.29
CA GLN A 122 -33.00 0.61 13.35
C GLN A 122 -33.85 -0.44 14.05
N ALA A 123 -33.30 -1.08 15.11
CA ALA A 123 -34.06 -2.01 15.95
C ALA A 123 -35.29 -1.34 16.57
N ASN A 124 -35.13 -0.10 17.07
CA ASN A 124 -36.24 0.69 17.61
C ASN A 124 -37.31 1.04 16.55
N LYS A 125 -36.96 1.02 15.25
CA LYS A 125 -37.90 1.18 14.13
C LYS A 125 -38.46 -0.16 13.63
N GLY A 126 -38.33 -1.24 14.39
CA GLY A 126 -38.84 -2.57 14.04
C GLY A 126 -37.99 -3.35 13.03
N ARG A 127 -36.81 -2.86 12.64
CA ARG A 127 -35.90 -3.52 11.72
C ARG A 127 -34.88 -4.38 12.47
N ILE A 128 -35.36 -5.39 13.17
CA ILE A 128 -34.54 -6.32 13.95
C ILE A 128 -33.79 -7.26 12.98
N GLY A 129 -32.49 -7.53 13.29
CA GLY A 129 -31.68 -8.49 12.51
C GLY A 129 -31.13 -7.97 11.18
N ARG A 130 -31.22 -6.65 10.89
CA ARG A 130 -30.57 -6.09 9.72
C ARG A 130 -29.06 -6.19 9.83
N LYS A 131 -28.42 -6.72 8.78
CA LYS A 131 -26.97 -6.79 8.69
C LYS A 131 -26.35 -5.46 8.31
N ILE A 132 -25.16 -5.21 8.84
CA ILE A 132 -24.27 -4.13 8.42
C ILE A 132 -23.75 -4.45 7.02
N ARG A 133 -23.99 -3.56 6.07
CA ARG A 133 -23.45 -3.64 4.73
C ARG A 133 -22.16 -2.86 4.64
N ALA A 134 -21.04 -3.58 4.54
CA ALA A 134 -19.71 -2.99 4.40
C ALA A 134 -19.21 -3.11 2.96
N MET A 135 -18.36 -2.16 2.55
CA MET A 135 -17.69 -2.15 1.25
C MET A 135 -16.21 -1.95 1.45
N VAL A 136 -15.35 -2.75 0.80
CA VAL A 136 -13.89 -2.56 0.84
C VAL A 136 -13.45 -1.75 -0.36
N LEU A 137 -12.77 -0.63 -0.10
CA LEU A 137 -12.16 0.20 -1.12
C LEU A 137 -10.64 0.27 -0.88
N GLY A 138 -9.88 0.39 -1.93
CA GLY A 138 -8.44 0.53 -1.88
C GLY A 138 -7.81 0.45 -3.27
N ILE A 139 -6.57 0.89 -3.36
CA ILE A 139 -5.79 0.86 -4.59
C ILE A 139 -5.43 -0.59 -5.00
N PRO A 140 -5.01 -0.83 -6.25
CA PRO A 140 -4.47 -2.12 -6.65
C PRO A 140 -3.29 -2.54 -5.75
N ASN A 141 -3.09 -3.83 -5.58
CA ASN A 141 -1.99 -4.46 -4.84
C ASN A 141 -1.89 -4.11 -3.33
N VAL A 142 -2.84 -3.37 -2.76
CA VAL A 142 -2.92 -3.11 -1.30
C VAL A 142 -3.25 -4.37 -0.48
N GLY A 143 -3.62 -5.46 -1.16
CA GLY A 143 -3.99 -6.73 -0.52
C GLY A 143 -5.49 -6.93 -0.32
N LYS A 144 -6.33 -6.24 -1.12
CA LYS A 144 -7.78 -6.27 -0.98
C LYS A 144 -8.38 -7.67 -1.08
N SER A 145 -8.03 -8.44 -2.11
CA SER A 145 -8.50 -9.81 -2.27
C SER A 145 -8.05 -10.73 -1.12
N SER A 146 -6.82 -10.55 -0.64
CA SER A 146 -6.30 -11.29 0.53
C SER A 146 -7.07 -10.93 1.79
N PHE A 147 -7.36 -9.65 2.00
CA PHE A 147 -8.17 -9.17 3.13
C PHE A 147 -9.59 -9.75 3.08
N ILE A 148 -10.28 -9.66 1.94
CA ILE A 148 -11.63 -10.20 1.75
C ILE A 148 -11.63 -11.71 1.97
N ASN A 149 -10.69 -12.43 1.39
CA ASN A 149 -10.57 -13.89 1.60
C ASN A 149 -10.29 -14.25 3.05
N ARG A 150 -9.48 -13.46 3.76
CA ARG A 150 -9.14 -13.74 5.15
C ARG A 150 -10.32 -13.45 6.09
N ILE A 151 -11.02 -12.34 5.89
CA ILE A 151 -12.17 -11.97 6.71
C ILE A 151 -13.36 -12.91 6.47
N SER A 152 -13.54 -13.42 5.24
CA SER A 152 -14.61 -14.34 4.88
C SER A 152 -14.34 -15.80 5.28
N LYS A 153 -13.10 -16.28 5.21
CA LYS A 153 -12.73 -17.66 5.57
C LYS A 153 -13.01 -18.03 7.03
N ARG A 154 -13.05 -17.07 7.92
CA ARG A 154 -13.41 -17.30 9.34
C ARG A 154 -14.87 -17.70 9.52
N THR A 155 -15.72 -17.40 8.55
CA THR A 155 -17.16 -17.71 8.58
C THR A 155 -17.50 -19.02 7.89
N THR A 156 -16.70 -19.44 6.92
CA THR A 156 -16.97 -20.60 6.05
C THR A 156 -16.43 -21.93 6.55
N ALA A 157 -16.12 -22.06 7.83
CA ALA A 157 -15.91 -23.39 8.42
C ALA A 157 -17.16 -24.30 8.30
N GLY A 158 -18.24 -23.83 7.65
CA GLY A 158 -19.50 -24.55 7.55
C GLY A 158 -20.28 -24.49 6.22
N VAL A 159 -19.89 -23.66 5.23
CA VAL A 159 -20.67 -23.60 3.98
C VAL A 159 -19.75 -23.41 2.77
N GLY A 160 -19.71 -24.42 1.89
CA GLY A 160 -18.96 -24.36 0.65
C GLY A 160 -19.63 -23.45 -0.37
N ASN A 161 -18.95 -22.37 -0.77
CA ASN A 161 -19.24 -21.63 -2.00
C ASN A 161 -17.98 -21.60 -2.88
N LYS A 162 -18.07 -22.17 -4.08
CA LYS A 162 -17.01 -22.17 -5.10
C LYS A 162 -16.86 -20.76 -5.68
N PRO A 163 -15.65 -20.22 -5.81
CA PRO A 163 -15.42 -19.01 -6.57
C PRO A 163 -15.49 -19.32 -8.07
N GLY A 164 -16.32 -18.63 -8.79
CA GLY A 164 -16.39 -18.69 -10.23
C GLY A 164 -17.75 -18.28 -10.77
N VAL A 165 -17.74 -17.18 -11.54
CA VAL A 165 -18.81 -16.73 -12.46
C VAL A 165 -20.08 -16.16 -11.82
N THR A 166 -20.09 -14.83 -11.59
CA THR A 166 -21.33 -14.05 -11.85
C THR A 166 -21.04 -12.56 -12.02
N LYS A 167 -21.60 -11.95 -13.04
CA LYS A 167 -21.61 -10.50 -13.32
C LYS A 167 -22.52 -9.70 -12.36
N GLN A 168 -23.03 -10.31 -11.30
CA GLN A 168 -23.88 -9.68 -10.29
C GLN A 168 -23.09 -9.34 -9.04
N LYS A 169 -23.47 -8.24 -8.37
CA LYS A 169 -22.90 -7.79 -7.08
C LYS A 169 -23.04 -8.93 -6.07
N GLN A 170 -21.91 -9.43 -5.57
CA GLN A 170 -21.90 -10.54 -4.63
C GLN A 170 -21.68 -10.02 -3.22
N TRP A 171 -22.64 -10.30 -2.32
CA TRP A 171 -22.48 -10.06 -0.89
C TRP A 171 -21.83 -11.28 -0.23
N ILE A 172 -20.72 -11.05 0.44
CA ILE A 172 -19.97 -12.06 1.18
C ILE A 172 -20.34 -11.92 2.66
N ARG A 173 -20.93 -12.95 3.25
CA ARG A 173 -21.22 -12.97 4.67
C ARG A 173 -19.94 -13.08 5.47
N ILE A 174 -19.74 -12.16 6.43
CA ILE A 174 -18.59 -12.15 7.34
C ILE A 174 -18.94 -12.81 8.68
N ASN A 175 -20.09 -12.48 9.23
CA ASN A 175 -20.69 -13.09 10.41
C ASN A 175 -22.21 -12.87 10.37
N ASP A 176 -22.89 -13.09 11.49
CA ASP A 176 -24.34 -12.90 11.55
C ASP A 176 -24.77 -11.43 11.42
N LYS A 177 -23.85 -10.50 11.70
CA LYS A 177 -24.11 -9.05 11.71
C LYS A 177 -23.60 -8.30 10.49
N ILE A 178 -22.59 -8.82 9.77
CA ILE A 178 -21.88 -8.10 8.71
C ILE A 178 -21.89 -8.88 7.40
N GLU A 179 -22.24 -8.20 6.32
CA GLU A 179 -22.03 -8.64 4.94
C GLU A 179 -21.18 -7.63 4.18
N LEU A 180 -20.30 -8.13 3.30
CA LEU A 180 -19.30 -7.38 2.60
C LEU A 180 -19.56 -7.39 1.09
N LEU A 181 -19.51 -6.22 0.47
CA LEU A 181 -19.54 -6.08 -0.98
C LEU A 181 -18.11 -6.11 -1.53
N ASP A 182 -17.81 -7.07 -2.40
CA ASP A 182 -16.53 -7.12 -3.11
C ASP A 182 -16.48 -6.05 -4.21
N THR A 183 -15.39 -5.30 -4.25
CA THR A 183 -15.19 -4.21 -5.21
C THR A 183 -13.82 -4.29 -5.86
N PRO A 184 -13.69 -3.88 -7.15
CA PRO A 184 -12.40 -3.80 -7.81
C PRO A 184 -11.49 -2.73 -7.17
N GLY A 185 -10.18 -2.88 -7.33
CA GLY A 185 -9.20 -1.85 -6.93
C GLY A 185 -9.25 -0.66 -7.88
N VAL A 186 -9.15 0.54 -7.32
CA VAL A 186 -9.22 1.78 -8.10
C VAL A 186 -8.00 2.64 -7.84
N LEU A 187 -7.34 3.04 -8.90
CA LEU A 187 -6.27 4.02 -8.90
C LEU A 187 -6.79 5.30 -9.56
N TRP A 188 -6.27 6.46 -9.17
CA TRP A 188 -6.65 7.75 -9.77
C TRP A 188 -5.72 8.14 -10.93
N PRO A 189 -6.18 9.01 -11.85
CA PRO A 189 -5.50 9.23 -13.12
C PRO A 189 -4.22 10.07 -13.03
N LYS A 190 -4.09 10.90 -12.01
CA LYS A 190 -2.95 11.83 -11.86
C LYS A 190 -2.48 11.85 -10.43
N PHE A 191 -1.21 11.56 -10.21
CA PHE A 191 -0.61 11.62 -8.88
C PHE A 191 -0.27 13.06 -8.49
N GLU A 192 -0.49 13.39 -7.21
CA GLU A 192 -0.33 14.75 -6.67
C GLU A 192 1.14 15.18 -6.62
N SER A 193 2.05 14.22 -6.45
CA SER A 193 3.49 14.47 -6.37
C SER A 193 4.31 13.29 -6.88
N GLN A 194 5.57 13.56 -7.18
CA GLN A 194 6.54 12.53 -7.55
C GLN A 194 6.78 11.55 -6.38
N GLU A 195 6.75 12.02 -5.14
CA GLU A 195 6.88 11.17 -3.94
C GLU A 195 5.77 10.11 -3.87
N VAL A 196 4.51 10.51 -4.07
CA VAL A 196 3.37 9.57 -4.12
C VAL A 196 3.58 8.53 -5.22
N ALA A 197 4.00 8.97 -6.38
CA ALA A 197 4.25 8.08 -7.52
C ALA A 197 5.37 7.06 -7.24
N LEU A 198 6.48 7.49 -6.66
CA LEU A 198 7.58 6.61 -6.24
C LEU A 198 7.13 5.61 -5.17
N ASN A 199 6.42 6.05 -4.15
CA ASN A 199 5.90 5.18 -3.10
C ASN A 199 4.98 4.08 -3.65
N LEU A 200 4.11 4.43 -4.61
CA LEU A 200 3.25 3.48 -5.32
C LEU A 200 4.06 2.50 -6.19
N ALA A 201 5.13 2.97 -6.82
CA ALA A 201 6.03 2.14 -7.61
C ALA A 201 6.82 1.17 -6.71
N PHE A 202 7.41 1.65 -5.61
CA PHE A 202 8.14 0.82 -4.63
C PHE A 202 7.29 -0.33 -4.10
N THR A 203 6.00 -0.09 -3.86
CA THR A 203 5.08 -1.11 -3.35
C THR A 203 4.44 -1.97 -4.44
N GLY A 204 4.76 -1.73 -5.72
CA GLY A 204 4.25 -2.49 -6.85
C GLY A 204 2.79 -2.19 -7.19
N THR A 205 2.27 -1.04 -6.78
CA THR A 205 0.91 -0.58 -7.14
C THR A 205 0.85 -0.16 -8.61
N ILE A 206 1.91 0.47 -9.09
CA ILE A 206 2.12 0.84 -10.50
C ILE A 206 3.00 -0.24 -11.14
N LYS A 207 2.67 -0.63 -12.37
CA LYS A 207 3.46 -1.60 -13.14
C LYS A 207 4.83 -1.01 -13.50
N GLU A 208 5.87 -1.78 -13.28
CA GLU A 208 7.27 -1.39 -13.52
C GLU A 208 7.60 -1.13 -15.00
N ASP A 209 6.83 -1.70 -15.92
CA ASP A 209 7.03 -1.51 -17.37
C ASP A 209 6.83 -0.06 -17.83
N ILE A 210 6.22 0.78 -17.01
CA ILE A 210 5.94 2.18 -17.31
C ILE A 210 7.07 3.10 -16.84
N LEU A 211 7.92 2.61 -15.93
CA LEU A 211 8.97 3.36 -15.26
C LEU A 211 10.31 2.67 -15.48
N GLN A 212 11.38 3.47 -15.64
CA GLN A 212 12.73 2.92 -15.66
C GLN A 212 13.03 2.29 -14.30
N ARG A 213 13.11 0.98 -14.27
CA ARG A 213 13.25 0.17 -13.03
C ARG A 213 14.50 0.51 -12.25
N THR A 214 15.59 0.83 -12.94
CA THR A 214 16.86 1.27 -12.34
C THR A 214 16.72 2.60 -11.59
N GLU A 215 15.99 3.57 -12.11
CA GLU A 215 15.74 4.85 -11.47
C GLU A 215 14.88 4.68 -10.20
N ILE A 216 13.86 3.83 -10.26
CA ILE A 216 13.03 3.53 -9.09
C ILE A 216 13.86 2.86 -7.99
N ALA A 217 14.69 1.88 -8.34
CA ALA A 217 15.57 1.20 -7.38
C ALA A 217 16.59 2.16 -6.76
N TYR A 218 17.14 3.06 -7.56
CA TYR A 218 18.03 4.11 -7.10
C TYR A 218 17.35 5.00 -6.06
N GLU A 219 16.17 5.53 -6.33
CA GLU A 219 15.42 6.37 -5.40
C GLU A 219 15.05 5.62 -4.11
N LEU A 220 14.72 4.32 -4.23
CA LEU A 220 14.48 3.48 -3.06
C LEU A 220 15.76 3.34 -2.21
N ILE A 221 16.92 3.07 -2.83
CA ILE A 221 18.20 2.98 -2.10
C ILE A 221 18.53 4.29 -1.42
N LYS A 222 18.37 5.41 -2.12
CA LYS A 222 18.57 6.77 -1.55
C LYS A 222 17.73 6.97 -0.28
N PHE A 223 16.46 6.64 -0.33
CA PHE A 223 15.59 6.70 0.84
C PHE A 223 16.03 5.76 1.96
N LEU A 224 16.42 4.53 1.64
CA LEU A 224 16.82 3.52 2.60
C LEU A 224 18.17 3.86 3.28
N LEU A 225 19.13 4.40 2.56
CA LEU A 225 20.40 4.87 3.11
C LEU A 225 20.19 5.96 4.16
N LYS A 226 19.28 6.87 3.90
CA LYS A 226 18.95 7.96 4.83
C LYS A 226 18.21 7.49 6.08
N ASN A 227 17.26 6.54 5.94
CA ASN A 227 16.32 6.23 7.00
C ASN A 227 16.51 4.83 7.62
N TYR A 228 17.12 3.90 6.90
CA TYR A 228 17.21 2.48 7.24
C TYR A 228 18.56 1.86 6.85
N LYS A 229 19.67 2.62 6.90
CA LYS A 229 21.02 2.20 6.48
C LYS A 229 21.40 0.81 7.02
N LYS A 230 21.16 0.56 8.32
CA LYS A 230 21.45 -0.73 8.96
C LYS A 230 20.75 -1.92 8.30
N LYS A 231 19.55 -1.72 7.74
CA LYS A 231 18.81 -2.79 7.05
C LYS A 231 19.45 -3.16 5.72
N ILE A 232 20.00 -2.18 5.00
CA ILE A 232 20.81 -2.42 3.78
C ILE A 232 22.05 -3.24 4.16
N CYS A 233 22.78 -2.81 5.20
CA CYS A 233 23.98 -3.51 5.66
C CYS A 233 23.69 -4.96 6.00
N GLN A 234 22.67 -5.21 6.82
CA GLN A 234 22.28 -6.56 7.24
C GLN A 234 21.83 -7.43 6.06
N ARG A 235 21.05 -6.86 5.15
CA ARG A 235 20.46 -7.64 4.03
C ARG A 235 21.49 -8.00 2.98
N TYR A 236 22.39 -7.08 2.64
CA TYR A 236 23.33 -7.26 1.53
C TYR A 236 24.75 -7.62 1.96
N GLY A 237 25.04 -7.64 3.26
CA GLY A 237 26.37 -7.91 3.76
C GLY A 237 27.38 -6.81 3.40
N ILE A 238 26.92 -5.56 3.41
CA ILE A 238 27.73 -4.35 3.17
C ILE A 238 27.95 -3.69 4.52
N THR A 239 29.19 -3.29 4.84
CA THR A 239 29.50 -2.63 6.12
C THR A 239 29.04 -1.17 6.12
N GLU A 240 28.68 -0.64 7.29
CA GLU A 240 28.37 0.78 7.44
C GLU A 240 29.56 1.65 7.02
N GLU A 241 30.79 1.23 7.37
CA GLU A 241 32.02 1.89 6.98
C GLU A 241 32.19 2.02 5.46
N TYR A 242 31.89 0.94 4.69
CA TYR A 242 31.94 1.00 3.24
C TYR A 242 30.92 2.01 2.69
N ILE A 243 29.70 2.01 3.23
CA ILE A 243 28.66 2.95 2.82
C ILE A 243 29.09 4.39 3.12
N ASP A 244 29.58 4.65 4.35
CA ASP A 244 29.99 5.99 4.76
C ASP A 244 31.16 6.49 3.95
N ASN A 245 32.18 5.65 3.72
CA ASN A 245 33.33 5.98 2.88
C ASN A 245 32.91 6.27 1.43
N THR A 246 31.93 5.51 0.90
CA THR A 246 31.41 5.74 -0.46
C THR A 246 30.63 7.04 -0.54
N LEU A 247 29.75 7.34 0.43
CA LEU A 247 28.95 8.56 0.44
C LEU A 247 29.80 9.83 0.65
N ASN A 248 30.97 9.73 1.32
CA ASN A 248 31.90 10.84 1.59
C ASN A 248 32.90 11.08 0.47
N LYS A 249 32.85 10.33 -0.64
CA LYS A 249 33.74 10.60 -1.79
C LYS A 249 33.44 11.97 -2.39
N GLU A 250 34.48 12.68 -2.84
CA GLU A 250 34.39 13.93 -3.59
C GLU A 250 33.83 13.70 -5.00
N GLN A 251 32.59 13.26 -5.04
CA GLN A 251 31.81 12.97 -6.26
C GLN A 251 30.37 13.46 -6.06
N PRO A 252 29.60 13.72 -7.11
CA PRO A 252 28.19 14.01 -6.99
C PRO A 252 27.46 12.89 -6.25
N GLU A 253 26.54 13.25 -5.35
CA GLU A 253 25.74 12.31 -4.52
C GLU A 253 25.15 11.16 -5.33
N ASN A 254 24.71 11.44 -6.55
CA ASN A 254 24.11 10.45 -7.45
C ASN A 254 25.08 9.31 -7.78
N PHE A 255 26.36 9.62 -8.01
CA PHE A 255 27.39 8.61 -8.31
C PHE A 255 27.66 7.74 -7.09
N ASN A 256 27.69 8.33 -5.91
CA ASN A 256 27.96 7.61 -4.66
C ASN A 256 26.83 6.60 -4.36
N ILE A 257 25.58 7.00 -4.52
CA ILE A 257 24.41 6.11 -4.32
C ILE A 257 24.39 5.02 -5.38
N TYR A 258 24.70 5.36 -6.63
CA TYR A 258 24.78 4.40 -7.73
C TYR A 258 25.88 3.35 -7.49
N GLU A 259 27.04 3.76 -6.98
CA GLU A 259 28.12 2.84 -6.62
C GLU A 259 27.65 1.82 -5.56
N ILE A 260 26.88 2.27 -4.56
CA ILE A 260 26.29 1.38 -3.55
C ILE A 260 25.28 0.41 -4.21
N MET A 261 24.50 0.86 -5.18
CA MET A 261 23.60 -0.01 -5.93
C MET A 261 24.37 -1.09 -6.71
N LEU A 262 25.49 -0.73 -7.35
CA LEU A 262 26.34 -1.70 -8.04
C LEU A 262 26.97 -2.71 -7.06
N GLU A 263 27.36 -2.27 -5.85
CA GLU A 263 27.87 -3.18 -4.82
C GLU A 263 26.79 -4.17 -4.36
N ILE A 264 25.56 -3.71 -4.19
CA ILE A 264 24.40 -4.62 -3.94
C ILE A 264 24.29 -5.65 -5.06
N GLY A 265 24.40 -5.22 -6.32
CA GLY A 265 24.39 -6.12 -7.48
C GLY A 265 25.51 -7.15 -7.42
N ARG A 266 26.72 -6.75 -7.07
CA ARG A 266 27.87 -7.63 -6.90
C ARG A 266 27.63 -8.68 -5.80
N LYS A 267 27.14 -8.23 -4.62
CA LYS A 267 26.78 -9.13 -3.50
C LYS A 267 25.64 -10.10 -3.86
N ARG A 268 24.76 -9.75 -4.79
CA ARG A 268 23.67 -10.60 -5.28
C ARG A 268 24.02 -11.44 -6.50
N GLY A 269 25.25 -11.40 -6.97
CA GLY A 269 25.70 -12.15 -8.14
C GLY A 269 25.03 -11.69 -9.44
N CYS A 270 24.71 -10.42 -9.55
CA CYS A 270 24.17 -9.80 -10.77
C CYS A 270 25.33 -9.46 -11.72
N ILE A 271 26.12 -10.44 -12.12
CA ILE A 271 27.30 -10.25 -12.96
C ILE A 271 27.00 -10.76 -14.37
N ILE A 272 27.34 -9.97 -15.39
CA ILE A 272 27.27 -10.31 -16.81
C ILE A 272 28.70 -10.57 -17.36
N SER A 273 28.75 -10.96 -18.62
CA SER A 273 30.01 -11.18 -19.35
C SER A 273 30.93 -9.95 -19.23
N GLY A 274 32.21 -10.18 -18.98
CA GLY A 274 33.20 -9.11 -18.78
C GLY A 274 33.27 -8.56 -17.34
N GLY A 275 32.56 -9.13 -16.38
CA GLY A 275 32.60 -8.74 -14.96
C GLY A 275 31.78 -7.50 -14.61
N ASN A 276 31.02 -6.96 -15.55
CA ASN A 276 30.12 -5.83 -15.33
C ASN A 276 28.88 -6.24 -14.53
N ILE A 277 28.25 -5.30 -13.85
CA ILE A 277 27.01 -5.54 -13.10
C ILE A 277 25.80 -5.39 -14.02
N ASP A 278 24.90 -6.36 -13.95
CA ASP A 278 23.56 -6.29 -14.55
C ASP A 278 22.67 -5.38 -13.69
N GLU A 279 22.58 -4.12 -14.08
CA GLU A 279 21.84 -3.09 -13.34
C GLU A 279 20.34 -3.37 -13.32
N GLU A 280 19.77 -3.83 -14.41
CA GLU A 280 18.34 -4.13 -14.51
C GLU A 280 17.95 -5.31 -13.60
N LYS A 281 18.77 -6.34 -13.57
CA LYS A 281 18.60 -7.48 -12.65
C LYS A 281 18.80 -7.05 -11.21
N THR A 282 19.77 -6.17 -10.94
CA THR A 282 20.02 -5.59 -9.61
C THR A 282 18.81 -4.80 -9.13
N ALA A 283 18.32 -3.89 -9.94
CA ALA A 283 17.13 -3.07 -9.65
C ALA A 283 15.91 -3.93 -9.36
N ARG A 284 15.66 -4.96 -10.19
CA ARG A 284 14.57 -5.90 -9.98
C ARG A 284 14.67 -6.62 -8.64
N ILE A 285 15.87 -7.11 -8.28
CA ILE A 285 16.08 -7.80 -7.00
C ILE A 285 15.80 -6.85 -5.82
N ILE A 286 16.31 -5.63 -5.85
CA ILE A 286 16.11 -4.64 -4.78
C ILE A 286 14.62 -4.35 -4.58
N LEU A 287 13.91 -4.08 -5.66
CA LEU A 287 12.47 -3.77 -5.61
C LEU A 287 11.65 -4.97 -5.14
N ASP A 288 11.95 -6.16 -5.64
CA ASP A 288 11.26 -7.39 -5.22
C ASP A 288 11.54 -7.73 -3.75
N GLU A 289 12.76 -7.51 -3.27
CA GLU A 289 13.11 -7.73 -1.86
C GLU A 289 12.40 -6.73 -0.93
N PHE A 290 12.26 -5.48 -1.35
CA PHE A 290 11.45 -4.50 -0.62
C PHE A 290 9.96 -4.88 -0.61
N LYS A 291 9.39 -5.20 -1.77
CA LYS A 291 7.96 -5.59 -1.89
C LYS A 291 7.62 -6.77 -0.99
N ASN A 292 8.51 -7.75 -0.93
CA ASN A 292 8.33 -9.00 -0.18
C ASN A 292 8.84 -8.93 1.27
N GLY A 293 9.23 -7.76 1.78
CA GLY A 293 9.67 -7.57 3.15
C GLY A 293 11.02 -8.19 3.52
N LYS A 294 11.82 -8.62 2.53
CA LYS A 294 13.14 -9.23 2.76
C LYS A 294 14.17 -8.23 3.31
N LEU A 295 13.91 -6.93 3.15
CA LEU A 295 14.67 -5.83 3.77
C LEU A 295 14.26 -5.54 5.23
N GLY A 296 13.28 -6.31 5.75
CA GLY A 296 12.68 -6.09 7.06
C GLY A 296 11.55 -5.05 7.03
N LYS A 297 11.04 -4.71 8.21
CA LYS A 297 9.90 -3.78 8.35
C LYS A 297 10.30 -2.35 8.02
N ILE A 298 9.71 -1.76 6.99
CA ILE A 298 10.04 -0.42 6.48
C ILE A 298 8.75 0.33 6.19
N THR A 299 8.68 1.60 6.61
CA THR A 299 7.60 2.52 6.28
C THR A 299 8.21 3.75 5.60
N LEU A 300 7.70 4.10 4.43
CA LEU A 300 8.23 5.17 3.59
C LEU A 300 7.73 6.56 4.02
N GLU A 301 6.65 6.61 4.75
CA GLU A 301 5.96 7.83 5.15
C GLU A 301 5.95 8.03 6.67
N SER A 302 5.88 9.28 7.07
CA SER A 302 5.65 9.67 8.47
C SER A 302 4.45 10.58 8.55
N PRO A 303 3.61 10.47 9.59
CA PRO A 303 2.51 11.41 9.76
C PRO A 303 3.07 12.82 9.93
N LYS A 304 2.54 13.77 9.15
CA LYS A 304 2.84 15.19 9.34
C LYS A 304 2.25 15.64 10.69
N LYS A 305 3.03 16.39 11.46
CA LYS A 305 2.63 16.93 12.75
C LYS A 305 1.43 17.87 12.62
#